data_dc7d5bf9f560b09b7ef2788bbd855d58
#
_entry.id   dc7d5bf9f560b09b7ef2788bbd855d58
#
_cell.length_a   1.000
_cell.length_b   1.000
_cell.length_c   1.000
_cell.angle_alpha   90.00
_cell.angle_beta   90.00
_cell.angle_gamma   90.00
#
_symmetry.space_group_name_H-M   'P 1'
#
loop_
_entity.id
_entity.type
_entity.pdbx_description
1 polymer ?
#
loop_
_entity_poly.entity_id
_entity_poly.type
_entity_poly.pdbx_seq_one_letter_code
_entity_poly.pdbx_strand_id
1 'polypeptide(L)'
;MTRDDLRQAIFGSFDGLTSALGVIAGLLAAGVHSGGRILAGALGVAVAATIGMGAGEYLSDTSRSPRRALVMAAATLAGSIVPAIPFVTGYGRSQVIACGVLTICGALVIGRYRGYRITLGILAIVASLTVGLSVLVA
;
A
#
# COMPACT_ATOMS: atom_id res chain seq x y z
N MET A 1 0.34 -5.79 22.76
CA MET A 1 0.50 -4.69 21.78
C MET A 1 0.14 -3.40 22.48
N THR A 2 1.06 -2.43 22.55
CA THR A 2 0.82 -1.14 23.17
C THR A 2 -0.07 -0.27 22.27
N ARG A 3 -0.63 0.85 22.78
CA ARG A 3 -1.38 1.79 21.95
C ARG A 3 -0.51 2.38 20.83
N ASP A 4 0.76 2.59 21.10
CA ASP A 4 1.73 3.09 20.13
C ASP A 4 2.02 2.05 19.04
N ASP A 5 2.20 0.77 19.41
CA ASP A 5 2.37 -0.30 18.43
C ASP A 5 1.17 -0.39 17.46
N LEU A 6 -0.06 -0.25 18.01
CA LEU A 6 -1.27 -0.27 17.18
C LEU A 6 -1.32 0.94 16.22
N ARG A 7 -0.92 2.12 16.68
CA ARG A 7 -0.84 3.32 15.84
C ARG A 7 0.14 3.12 14.70
N GLN A 8 1.34 2.56 14.98
CA GLN A 8 2.35 2.27 13.97
C GLN A 8 1.88 1.21 12.97
N ALA A 9 1.21 0.16 13.46
CA ALA A 9 0.65 -0.88 12.60
C ALA A 9 -0.43 -0.33 11.64
N ILE A 10 -1.34 0.50 12.13
CA ILE A 10 -2.38 1.14 11.31
C ILE A 10 -1.75 2.05 10.26
N PHE A 11 -0.81 2.90 10.66
CA PHE A 11 -0.17 3.85 9.77
C PHE A 11 0.64 3.14 8.69
N GLY A 12 1.50 2.19 9.08
CA GLY A 12 2.30 1.40 8.14
C GLY A 12 1.45 0.60 7.16
N SER A 13 0.42 -0.11 7.65
CA SER A 13 -0.47 -0.89 6.77
C SER A 13 -1.19 -0.02 5.74
N PHE A 14 -1.63 1.16 6.15
CA PHE A 14 -2.31 2.08 5.25
C PHE A 14 -1.36 2.67 4.20
N ASP A 15 -0.17 3.09 4.63
CA ASP A 15 0.86 3.59 3.72
C ASP A 15 1.27 2.51 2.70
N GLY A 16 1.53 1.29 3.14
CA GLY A 16 1.84 0.18 2.26
C GLY A 16 0.73 -0.10 1.24
N LEU A 17 -0.52 -0.13 1.70
CA LEU A 17 -1.69 -0.38 0.85
C LEU A 17 -1.83 0.71 -0.24
N THR A 18 -1.72 1.98 0.15
CA THR A 18 -1.87 3.12 -0.77
C THR A 18 -0.71 3.24 -1.74
N SER A 19 0.51 3.02 -1.28
CA SER A 19 1.72 3.08 -2.11
C SER A 19 1.72 1.99 -3.19
N ALA A 20 1.41 0.76 -2.82
CA ALA A 20 1.30 -0.34 -3.78
C ALA A 20 0.14 -0.14 -4.76
N LEU A 21 -1.05 0.29 -4.28
CA LEU A 21 -2.18 0.62 -5.14
C LEU A 21 -1.80 1.72 -6.13
N GLY A 22 -1.12 2.76 -5.68
CA GLY A 22 -0.67 3.86 -6.54
C GLY A 22 0.21 3.38 -7.68
N VAL A 23 1.23 2.56 -7.38
CA VAL A 23 2.11 2.01 -8.43
C VAL A 23 1.35 1.09 -9.38
N ILE A 24 0.51 0.20 -8.87
CA ILE A 24 -0.29 -0.71 -9.70
C ILE A 24 -1.23 0.08 -10.61
N ALA A 25 -1.97 1.05 -10.06
CA ALA A 25 -2.88 1.88 -10.83
C ALA A 25 -2.14 2.70 -11.91
N GLY A 26 -0.97 3.25 -11.56
CA GLY A 26 -0.11 3.97 -12.49
C GLY A 26 0.38 3.10 -13.65
N LEU A 27 0.87 1.90 -13.35
CA LEU A 27 1.33 0.95 -14.38
C LEU A 27 0.19 0.51 -15.30
N LEU A 28 -1.00 0.25 -14.75
CA LEU A 28 -2.19 -0.09 -15.53
C LEU A 28 -2.62 1.06 -16.44
N ALA A 29 -2.64 2.29 -15.93
CA ALA A 29 -2.98 3.48 -16.69
C ALA A 29 -1.95 3.78 -17.79
N ALA A 30 -0.68 3.47 -17.57
CA ALA A 30 0.39 3.54 -18.57
C ALA A 30 0.37 2.38 -19.58
N GLY A 31 -0.65 1.52 -19.58
CA GLY A 31 -0.81 0.43 -20.55
C GLY A 31 0.08 -0.80 -20.27
N VAL A 32 0.56 -0.98 -19.06
CA VAL A 32 1.33 -2.18 -18.71
C VAL A 32 0.39 -3.36 -18.49
N HIS A 33 0.39 -4.30 -19.42
CA HIS A 33 -0.45 -5.50 -19.41
C HIS A 33 0.37 -6.79 -19.12
N SER A 34 1.26 -6.74 -18.14
CA SER A 34 2.11 -7.86 -17.74
C SER A 34 2.08 -8.03 -16.22
N GLY A 35 1.56 -9.16 -15.75
CA GLY A 35 1.51 -9.48 -14.33
C GLY A 35 2.88 -9.42 -13.66
N GLY A 36 3.91 -9.95 -14.31
CA GLY A 36 5.28 -9.91 -13.79
C GLY A 36 5.84 -8.48 -13.64
N ARG A 37 5.56 -7.58 -14.60
CA ARG A 37 6.00 -6.18 -14.51
C ARG A 37 5.24 -5.42 -13.42
N ILE A 38 3.93 -5.65 -13.32
CA ILE A 38 3.11 -5.04 -12.26
C ILE A 38 3.57 -5.54 -10.90
N LEU A 39 3.78 -6.84 -10.76
CA LEU A 39 4.28 -7.44 -9.53
C LEU A 39 5.67 -6.90 -9.16
N ALA A 40 6.59 -6.80 -10.11
CA ALA A 40 7.93 -6.25 -9.88
C ALA A 40 7.88 -4.79 -9.39
N GLY A 41 7.03 -3.95 -9.99
CA GLY A 41 6.81 -2.58 -9.55
C GLY A 41 6.21 -2.51 -8.14
N ALA A 42 5.21 -3.32 -7.86
CA ALA A 42 4.58 -3.40 -6.55
C ALA A 42 5.56 -3.91 -5.46
N LEU A 43 6.37 -4.91 -5.76
CA LEU A 43 7.41 -5.41 -4.84
C LEU A 43 8.52 -4.37 -4.63
N GLY A 44 8.92 -3.65 -5.67
CA GLY A 44 9.91 -2.57 -5.57
C GLY A 44 9.45 -1.49 -4.60
N VAL A 45 8.21 -1.01 -4.74
CA VAL A 45 7.67 -0.02 -3.81
C VAL A 45 7.45 -0.60 -2.41
N ALA A 46 7.04 -1.87 -2.30
CA ALA A 46 6.87 -2.53 -1.01
C ALA A 46 8.18 -2.55 -0.21
N VAL A 47 9.30 -2.91 -0.84
CA VAL A 47 10.62 -2.90 -0.20
C VAL A 47 11.04 -1.49 0.19
N ALA A 48 10.93 -0.53 -0.75
CA ALA A 48 11.32 0.85 -0.51
C ALA A 48 10.50 1.49 0.63
N ALA A 49 9.17 1.32 0.60
CA ALA A 49 8.27 1.83 1.63
C ALA A 49 8.54 1.18 2.99
N THR A 50 8.75 -0.14 3.03
CA THR A 50 9.05 -0.87 4.26
C THR A 50 10.31 -0.34 4.95
N ILE A 51 11.39 -0.18 4.18
CA ILE A 51 12.67 0.35 4.69
C ILE A 51 12.50 1.82 5.10
N GLY A 52 11.88 2.63 4.23
CA GLY A 52 11.66 4.05 4.47
C GLY A 52 10.83 4.32 5.72
N MET A 53 9.72 3.60 5.88
CA MET A 53 8.84 3.76 7.03
C MET A 53 9.49 3.27 8.34
N GLY A 54 10.15 2.10 8.31
CA GLY A 54 10.85 1.59 9.47
C GLY A 54 12.02 2.48 9.89
N ALA A 55 12.84 2.90 8.94
CA ALA A 55 13.96 3.80 9.20
C ALA A 55 13.47 5.20 9.64
N GLY A 56 12.45 5.73 8.98
CA GLY A 56 11.84 7.01 9.33
C GLY A 56 11.30 7.03 10.76
N GLU A 57 10.59 5.99 11.18
CA GLU A 57 10.13 5.84 12.57
C GLU A 57 11.30 5.80 13.56
N TYR A 58 12.32 4.99 13.26
CA TYR A 58 13.49 4.88 14.14
C TYR A 58 14.25 6.19 14.30
N LEU A 59 14.40 6.94 13.21
CA LEU A 59 15.15 8.19 13.20
C LEU A 59 14.37 9.37 13.80
N SER A 60 13.04 9.37 13.65
CA SER A 60 12.17 10.45 14.15
C SER A 60 11.74 10.26 15.60
N ASP A 61 11.72 9.02 16.10
CA ASP A 61 11.37 8.75 17.48
C ASP A 61 12.50 9.09 18.45
N THR A 62 12.25 10.01 19.35
CA THR A 62 13.23 10.42 20.40
C THR A 62 13.64 9.25 21.29
N SER A 63 12.78 8.25 21.48
CA SER A 63 13.08 7.02 22.23
C SER A 63 13.90 6.02 21.43
N ARG A 64 14.06 6.21 20.12
CA ARG A 64 14.76 5.31 19.18
C ARG A 64 14.39 3.84 19.39
N SER A 65 13.08 3.56 19.48
CA SER A 65 12.58 2.21 19.76
C SER A 65 12.67 1.32 18.53
N PRO A 66 13.56 0.30 18.50
CA PRO A 66 13.64 -0.63 17.38
C PRO A 66 12.34 -1.41 17.17
N ARG A 67 11.62 -1.68 18.26
CA ARG A 67 10.34 -2.40 18.20
C ARG A 67 9.28 -1.65 17.43
N ARG A 68 9.13 -0.33 17.64
CA ARG A 68 8.16 0.49 16.91
C ARG A 68 8.50 0.56 15.42
N ALA A 69 9.78 0.76 15.11
CA ALA A 69 10.28 0.73 13.74
C ALA A 69 10.00 -0.59 13.03
N LEU A 70 10.22 -1.72 13.71
CA LEU A 70 9.91 -3.04 13.16
C LEU A 70 8.41 -3.28 12.97
N VAL A 71 7.57 -2.84 13.91
CA VAL A 71 6.11 -2.92 13.78
C VAL A 71 5.64 -2.12 12.57
N MET A 72 6.14 -0.89 12.42
CA MET A 72 5.82 -0.04 11.27
C MET A 72 6.27 -0.69 9.96
N ALA A 73 7.52 -1.13 9.86
CA ALA A 73 8.07 -1.79 8.69
C ALA A 73 7.27 -3.05 8.30
N ALA A 74 7.01 -3.93 9.25
CA ALA A 74 6.24 -5.16 9.02
C ALA A 74 4.81 -4.87 8.57
N ALA A 75 4.16 -3.87 9.15
CA ALA A 75 2.82 -3.46 8.78
C ALA A 75 2.79 -2.84 7.37
N THR A 76 3.79 -2.03 7.01
CA THR A 76 3.93 -1.46 5.67
C THR A 76 4.12 -2.55 4.62
N LEU A 77 4.99 -3.52 4.89
CA LEU A 77 5.19 -4.66 4.00
C LEU A 77 3.88 -5.45 3.80
N ALA A 78 3.20 -5.79 4.89
CA ALA A 78 1.94 -6.51 4.83
C ALA A 78 0.88 -5.75 4.03
N GLY A 79 0.73 -4.44 4.25
CA GLY A 79 -0.18 -3.60 3.50
C GLY A 79 0.14 -3.55 2.01
N SER A 80 1.43 -3.46 1.66
CA SER A 80 1.88 -3.39 0.26
C SER A 80 1.65 -4.68 -0.52
N ILE A 81 1.75 -5.84 0.14
CA ILE A 81 1.58 -7.14 -0.51
C ILE A 81 0.12 -7.37 -0.92
N VAL A 82 -0.85 -6.91 -0.12
CA VAL A 82 -2.28 -7.18 -0.33
C VAL A 82 -2.75 -6.87 -1.77
N PRO A 83 -2.57 -5.67 -2.34
CA PRO A 83 -3.01 -5.38 -3.69
C PRO A 83 -2.18 -6.07 -4.78
N ALA A 84 -0.97 -6.55 -4.46
CA ALA A 84 -0.06 -7.19 -5.40
C ALA A 84 -0.36 -8.69 -5.62
N ILE A 85 -0.98 -9.36 -4.64
CA ILE A 85 -1.24 -10.81 -4.64
C ILE A 85 -1.85 -11.32 -5.96
N PRO A 86 -2.90 -10.70 -6.53
CA PRO A 86 -3.53 -11.23 -7.74
C PRO A 86 -2.59 -11.33 -8.94
N PHE A 87 -1.59 -10.46 -9.02
CA PHE A 87 -0.67 -10.42 -10.16
C PHE A 87 0.41 -11.52 -10.15
N VAL A 88 0.50 -12.29 -9.07
CA VAL A 88 1.35 -13.50 -9.01
C VAL A 88 0.90 -14.54 -10.05
N THR A 89 -0.40 -14.63 -10.32
CA THR A 89 -0.97 -15.58 -11.27
C THR A 89 -1.01 -15.08 -12.72
N GLY A 90 -0.58 -13.83 -12.97
CA GLY A 90 -0.54 -13.23 -14.29
C GLY A 90 -1.28 -11.89 -14.37
N TYR A 91 -1.70 -11.56 -15.59
CA TYR A 91 -2.47 -10.35 -15.88
C TYR A 91 -3.79 -10.70 -16.57
N GLY A 92 -4.85 -10.10 -16.14
CA GLY A 92 -6.18 -10.22 -16.75
C GLY A 92 -7.21 -9.36 -15.98
N ARG A 93 -8.42 -9.28 -16.53
CA ARG A 93 -9.50 -8.53 -15.90
C ARG A 93 -9.82 -9.02 -14.48
N SER A 94 -9.73 -10.33 -14.26
CA SER A 94 -9.96 -10.95 -12.94
C SER A 94 -8.93 -10.50 -11.92
N GLN A 95 -7.66 -10.38 -12.28
CA GLN A 95 -6.58 -9.93 -11.41
C GLN A 95 -6.76 -8.46 -11.03
N VAL A 96 -7.16 -7.63 -11.97
CA VAL A 96 -7.44 -6.20 -11.70
C VAL A 96 -8.63 -6.04 -10.75
N ILE A 97 -9.72 -6.79 -10.98
CA ILE A 97 -10.88 -6.79 -10.08
C ILE A 97 -10.47 -7.30 -8.69
N ALA A 98 -9.74 -8.41 -8.61
CA ALA A 98 -9.28 -8.98 -7.35
C ALA A 98 -8.37 -8.02 -6.58
N CYS A 99 -7.48 -7.30 -7.26
CA CYS A 99 -6.67 -6.24 -6.67
C CYS A 99 -7.54 -5.15 -6.02
N GLY A 100 -8.55 -4.67 -6.75
CA GLY A 100 -9.49 -3.68 -6.22
C GLY A 100 -10.25 -4.19 -5.00
N VAL A 101 -10.79 -5.41 -5.06
CA VAL A 101 -11.52 -6.03 -3.95
C VAL A 101 -10.62 -6.19 -2.73
N LEU A 102 -9.42 -6.74 -2.87
CA LEU A 102 -8.48 -6.93 -1.76
C LEU A 102 -8.05 -5.60 -1.15
N THR A 103 -7.84 -4.58 -1.98
CA THR A 103 -7.50 -3.23 -1.51
C THR A 103 -8.63 -2.64 -0.68
N ILE A 104 -9.89 -2.75 -1.16
CA ILE A 104 -11.06 -2.27 -0.41
C ILE A 104 -11.22 -3.05 0.89
N CYS A 105 -11.08 -4.37 0.88
CA CYS A 105 -11.13 -5.19 2.09
C CYS A 105 -10.06 -4.77 3.11
N GLY A 106 -8.81 -4.58 2.66
CA GLY A 106 -7.72 -4.07 3.50
C GLY A 106 -8.04 -2.70 4.10
N ALA A 107 -8.55 -1.79 3.28
CA ALA A 107 -8.98 -0.47 3.73
C ALA A 107 -10.15 -0.52 4.74
N LEU A 108 -11.09 -1.44 4.58
CA LEU A 108 -12.19 -1.62 5.54
C LEU A 108 -11.69 -2.14 6.89
N VAL A 109 -10.72 -3.07 6.89
CA VAL A 109 -10.08 -3.54 8.12
C VAL A 109 -9.40 -2.38 8.84
N ILE A 110 -8.63 -1.56 8.14
CA ILE A 110 -7.98 -0.38 8.70
C ILE A 110 -9.00 0.66 9.15
N GLY A 111 -10.03 0.89 8.33
CA GLY A 111 -11.12 1.84 8.57
C GLY A 111 -11.95 1.52 9.81
N ARG A 112 -11.97 0.25 10.25
CA ARG A 112 -12.60 -0.15 11.53
C ARG A 112 -12.01 0.59 12.73
N TYR A 113 -10.74 0.98 12.66
CA TYR A 113 -10.04 1.67 13.75
C TYR A 113 -10.02 3.19 13.60
N ARG A 114 -10.19 3.72 12.39
CA ARG A 114 -10.03 5.16 12.10
C ARG A 114 -11.20 5.83 11.40
N GLY A 115 -12.21 5.06 10.99
CA GLY A 115 -13.39 5.55 10.26
C GLY A 115 -13.35 5.24 8.77
N TYR A 116 -14.36 4.52 8.30
CA TYR A 116 -14.46 4.02 6.93
C TYR A 116 -14.48 5.13 5.86
N ARG A 117 -15.22 6.22 6.15
CA ARG A 117 -15.41 7.30 5.17
C ARG A 117 -14.09 7.99 4.81
N ILE A 118 -13.25 8.26 5.82
CA ILE A 118 -11.96 8.91 5.63
C ILE A 118 -11.00 7.96 4.91
N THR A 119 -10.91 6.70 5.35
CA THR A 119 -10.01 5.70 4.77
C THR A 119 -10.32 5.44 3.29
N LEU A 120 -11.59 5.22 2.95
CA LEU A 120 -12.02 5.01 1.57
C LEU A 120 -11.89 6.28 0.73
N GLY A 121 -12.14 7.46 1.31
CA GLY A 121 -11.96 8.74 0.64
C GLY A 121 -10.50 8.97 0.21
N ILE A 122 -9.55 8.72 1.11
CA ILE A 122 -8.12 8.85 0.78
C ILE A 122 -7.72 7.85 -0.31
N LEU A 123 -8.17 6.59 -0.22
CA LEU A 123 -7.92 5.58 -1.24
C LEU A 123 -8.44 6.00 -2.62
N ALA A 124 -9.65 6.54 -2.68
CA ALA A 124 -10.24 7.04 -3.91
C ALA A 124 -9.42 8.21 -4.49
N ILE A 125 -8.94 9.12 -3.64
CA ILE A 125 -8.09 10.24 -4.05
C ILE A 125 -6.76 9.72 -4.61
N VAL A 126 -6.09 8.79 -3.91
CA VAL A 126 -4.83 8.20 -4.38
C VAL A 126 -5.01 7.53 -5.75
N ALA A 127 -6.01 6.68 -5.90
CA ALA A 127 -6.28 6.00 -7.15
C ALA A 127 -6.58 7.00 -8.29
N SER A 128 -7.44 7.99 -8.03
CA SER A 128 -7.83 8.99 -9.05
C SER A 128 -6.66 9.86 -9.49
N LEU A 129 -5.86 10.35 -8.54
CA LEU A 129 -4.68 11.17 -8.86
C LEU A 129 -3.62 10.37 -9.61
N THR A 130 -3.37 9.12 -9.20
CA THR A 130 -2.37 8.28 -9.87
C THR A 130 -2.79 7.97 -11.30
N VAL A 131 -4.04 7.57 -11.51
CA VAL A 131 -4.56 7.32 -12.86
C VAL A 131 -4.54 8.61 -13.70
N GLY A 132 -5.00 9.72 -13.15
CA GLY A 132 -5.02 11.01 -13.86
C GLY A 132 -3.63 11.47 -14.28
N LEU A 133 -2.64 11.40 -13.38
CA LEU A 133 -1.25 11.76 -13.70
C LEU A 133 -0.62 10.78 -14.70
N SER A 134 -0.89 9.48 -14.58
CA SER A 134 -0.34 8.49 -15.50
C SER A 134 -0.88 8.67 -16.93
N VAL A 135 -2.16 8.98 -17.07
CA VAL A 135 -2.77 9.27 -18.38
C VAL A 135 -2.22 10.58 -18.98
N LEU A 136 -1.90 11.57 -18.12
CA LEU A 136 -1.35 12.85 -18.59
C LEU A 136 0.07 12.72 -19.13
N VAL A 137 0.85 11.77 -18.59
CA VAL A 137 2.27 11.57 -18.95
C VAL A 137 2.44 10.52 -20.05
N ALA A 138 1.46 9.62 -20.21
CA ALA A 138 1.48 8.59 -21.25
C ALA A 138 1.13 9.15 -22.63
#